data_da9d988f47a82cbc5c96049df1a2d46b
#
_entry.id   da9d988f47a82cbc5c96049df1a2d46b
#
_cell.length_a   1.000
_cell.length_b   1.000
_cell.length_c   1.000
_cell.angle_alpha   90.00
_cell.angle_beta   90.00
_cell.angle_gamma   90.00
#
_symmetry.space_group_name_H-M   'P 1'
#
loop_
_entity.id
_entity.type
_entity.pdbx_description
1 polymer ?
#
loop_
_entity_poly.entity_id
_entity_poly.type
_entity_poly.pdbx_seq_one_letter_code
_entity_poly.pdbx_strand_id
1 'polypeptide(L)'
;VLAERTLGKIAIRDAFIAVNDDEHGRLTRFYELLCLCADAPGLRDSADTLYPLILGMFCQVRNICRRLEDTATPASHSEKIFYDFLDLLHTHYRKQRRVSFYAGELSLTPRHLTTVIRLVSGRSAARWIEEYIVLEAQILLRNSPMAIKEIAYELGFNEQSLFSKYFSRVSGSSPESYRRSSTA
;
A
#
# COMPACT_ATOMS: atom_id res chain seq x y z
N VAL A 1 4.30 5.16 -10.84
CA VAL A 1 4.94 3.82 -10.93
C VAL A 1 6.30 3.80 -10.24
N LEU A 2 7.27 4.67 -10.63
CA LEU A 2 8.60 4.69 -9.97
C LEU A 2 8.53 5.21 -8.52
N ALA A 3 7.72 6.22 -8.27
CA ALA A 3 7.54 6.83 -6.95
C ALA A 3 6.82 5.89 -5.96
N GLU A 4 5.84 5.12 -6.43
CA GLU A 4 5.15 4.11 -5.62
C GLU A 4 6.10 2.98 -5.20
N ARG A 5 7.01 2.56 -6.09
CA ARG A 5 8.03 1.53 -5.76
C ARG A 5 8.98 1.99 -4.67
N THR A 6 9.42 3.24 -4.71
CA THR A 6 10.36 3.79 -3.73
C THR A 6 9.71 3.98 -2.37
N LEU A 7 8.51 4.58 -2.32
CA LEU A 7 7.75 4.74 -1.08
C LEU A 7 7.35 3.41 -0.46
N GLY A 8 6.92 2.44 -1.27
CA GLY A 8 6.60 1.10 -0.78
C GLY A 8 7.80 0.40 -0.12
N LYS A 9 8.99 0.52 -0.72
CA LYS A 9 10.22 -0.09 -0.18
C LYS A 9 10.63 0.49 1.18
N ILE A 10 10.47 1.80 1.36
CA ILE A 10 10.88 2.48 2.60
C ILE A 10 9.85 2.29 3.71
N ALA A 11 8.55 2.38 3.40
CA ALA A 11 7.48 2.16 4.38
C ALA A 11 7.47 0.75 4.99
N ILE A 12 8.15 -0.19 4.35
CA ILE A 12 8.20 -1.59 4.79
C ILE A 12 9.50 -1.91 5.54
N ARG A 13 10.58 -1.17 5.27
CA ARG A 13 11.89 -1.44 5.88
C ARG A 13 11.93 -1.09 7.36
N ASP A 14 11.27 0.01 7.74
CA ASP A 14 11.10 0.43 9.12
C ASP A 14 9.66 0.93 9.31
N ALA A 15 8.96 0.43 10.31
CA ALA A 15 7.62 0.93 10.67
C ALA A 15 7.64 2.44 10.97
N PHE A 16 8.84 3.02 11.10
CA PHE A 16 9.10 4.42 11.31
C PHE A 16 10.28 4.87 10.43
N ILE A 17 10.07 5.89 9.61
CA ILE A 17 11.13 6.58 8.89
C ILE A 17 11.70 7.64 9.84
N ALA A 18 12.97 7.52 10.19
CA ALA A 18 13.66 8.54 10.95
C ALA A 18 13.85 9.79 10.10
N VAL A 19 13.16 10.88 10.45
CA VAL A 19 13.30 12.20 9.86
C VAL A 19 14.12 13.07 10.81
N ASN A 20 14.99 13.94 10.28
CA ASN A 20 15.66 14.95 11.08
C ASN A 20 14.71 16.13 11.35
N ASP A 21 15.09 17.00 12.30
CA ASP A 21 14.23 18.13 12.73
C ASP A 21 13.83 19.07 11.57
N ASP A 22 14.72 19.28 10.61
CA ASP A 22 14.50 20.12 9.46
C ASP A 22 13.52 19.46 8.45
N GLU A 23 13.64 18.16 8.23
CA GLU A 23 12.71 17.36 7.42
C GLU A 23 11.33 17.30 8.08
N HIS A 24 11.28 17.09 9.39
CA HIS A 24 10.05 17.10 10.17
C HIS A 24 9.37 18.47 10.07
N GLY A 25 10.11 19.55 10.26
CA GLY A 25 9.56 20.91 10.14
C GLY A 25 9.00 21.22 8.75
N ARG A 26 9.65 20.73 7.66
CA ARG A 26 9.12 20.89 6.30
C ARG A 26 7.84 20.10 6.08
N LEU A 27 7.79 18.84 6.50
CA LEU A 27 6.59 18.01 6.35
C LEU A 27 5.42 18.56 7.15
N THR A 28 5.66 19.04 8.37
CA THR A 28 4.65 19.67 9.23
C THR A 28 4.04 20.90 8.56
N ARG A 29 4.86 21.77 7.97
CA ARG A 29 4.37 22.97 7.26
C ARG A 29 3.51 22.62 6.05
N PHE A 30 3.88 21.59 5.28
CA PHE A 30 3.04 21.11 4.16
C PHE A 30 1.70 20.56 4.66
N TYR A 31 1.72 19.80 5.76
CA TYR A 31 0.50 19.28 6.37
C TYR A 31 -0.41 20.41 6.87
N GLU A 32 0.13 21.40 7.58
CA GLU A 32 -0.61 22.57 8.06
C GLU A 32 -1.25 23.34 6.90
N LEU A 33 -0.51 23.58 5.82
CA LEU A 33 -1.04 24.23 4.62
C LEU A 33 -2.16 23.42 3.97
N LEU A 34 -2.02 22.09 3.89
CA LEU A 34 -3.08 21.23 3.36
C LEU A 34 -4.33 21.29 4.21
N CYS A 35 -4.20 21.29 5.55
CA CYS A 35 -5.33 21.43 6.46
C CYS A 35 -6.01 22.80 6.29
N LEU A 36 -5.25 23.90 6.24
CA LEU A 36 -5.78 25.25 6.02
C LEU A 36 -6.54 25.35 4.70
N CYS A 37 -6.02 24.77 3.62
CA CYS A 37 -6.70 24.76 2.32
C CYS A 37 -7.95 23.87 2.32
N ALA A 38 -7.92 22.74 3.04
CA ALA A 38 -9.07 21.83 3.13
C ALA A 38 -10.24 22.43 3.91
N ASP A 39 -9.95 23.27 4.91
CA ASP A 39 -10.94 23.94 5.75
C ASP A 39 -11.47 25.25 5.16
N ALA A 40 -10.80 25.83 4.15
CA ALA A 40 -11.17 27.10 3.54
C ALA A 40 -12.35 26.93 2.57
N PRO A 41 -13.47 27.67 2.76
CA PRO A 41 -14.57 27.68 1.81
C PRO A 41 -14.11 28.20 0.43
N GLY A 42 -14.31 27.39 -0.62
CA GLY A 42 -13.91 27.72 -2.00
C GLY A 42 -12.51 27.26 -2.42
N LEU A 43 -11.63 26.88 -1.51
CA LEU A 43 -10.34 26.24 -1.83
C LEU A 43 -10.41 24.73 -1.82
N ARG A 44 -11.42 24.17 -1.14
CA ARG A 44 -11.65 22.73 -1.03
C ARG A 44 -11.86 22.04 -2.38
N ASP A 45 -12.44 22.75 -3.36
CA ASP A 45 -12.70 22.26 -4.72
C ASP A 45 -11.65 22.73 -5.74
N SER A 46 -10.63 23.48 -5.30
CA SER A 46 -9.57 23.99 -6.16
C SER A 46 -8.47 22.95 -6.31
N ALA A 47 -8.61 22.09 -7.31
CA ALA A 47 -7.56 21.15 -7.73
C ALA A 47 -6.22 21.88 -7.99
N ASP A 48 -6.28 23.13 -8.47
CA ASP A 48 -5.13 23.96 -8.80
C ASP A 48 -4.31 24.38 -7.56
N THR A 49 -4.91 24.39 -6.37
CA THR A 49 -4.20 24.71 -5.12
C THR A 49 -3.76 23.46 -4.37
N LEU A 50 -4.64 22.48 -4.22
CA LEU A 50 -4.35 21.26 -3.46
C LEU A 50 -3.34 20.34 -4.17
N TYR A 51 -3.44 20.22 -5.49
CA TYR A 51 -2.56 19.34 -6.25
C TYR A 51 -1.08 19.71 -6.15
N PRO A 52 -0.67 20.98 -6.33
CA PRO A 52 0.73 21.40 -6.14
C PRO A 52 1.24 21.18 -4.71
N LEU A 53 0.40 21.40 -3.69
CA LEU A 53 0.77 21.16 -2.29
C LEU A 53 1.01 19.68 -2.00
N ILE A 54 0.12 18.82 -2.46
CA ILE A 54 0.28 17.36 -2.35
C ILE A 54 1.52 16.90 -3.10
N LEU A 55 1.76 17.42 -4.31
CA LEU A 55 2.94 17.12 -5.10
C LEU A 55 4.23 17.58 -4.39
N GLY A 56 4.21 18.78 -3.80
CA GLY A 56 5.33 19.32 -3.02
C GLY A 56 5.66 18.45 -1.81
N MET A 57 4.65 18.05 -1.03
CA MET A 57 4.82 17.12 0.08
C MET A 57 5.38 15.77 -0.38
N PHE A 58 4.86 15.24 -1.49
CA PHE A 58 5.35 14.02 -2.09
C PHE A 58 6.82 14.12 -2.51
N CYS A 59 7.23 15.25 -3.10
CA CYS A 59 8.64 15.50 -3.44
C CYS A 59 9.53 15.54 -2.20
N GLN A 60 9.07 16.11 -1.08
CA GLN A 60 9.84 16.08 0.18
C GLN A 60 10.00 14.66 0.71
N VAL A 61 8.93 13.87 0.77
CA VAL A 61 9.01 12.46 1.17
C VAL A 61 9.99 11.70 0.28
N ARG A 62 9.92 11.89 -1.03
CA ARG A 62 10.85 11.26 -1.98
C ARG A 62 12.31 11.64 -1.73
N ASN A 63 12.60 12.91 -1.38
CA ASN A 63 13.97 13.35 -1.08
C ASN A 63 14.49 12.71 0.21
N ILE A 64 13.65 12.59 1.25
CA ILE A 64 13.97 11.86 2.48
C ILE A 64 14.28 10.40 2.16
N CYS A 65 13.45 9.77 1.33
CA CYS A 65 13.64 8.40 0.88
C CYS A 65 14.99 8.20 0.16
N ARG A 66 15.35 9.09 -0.75
CA ARG A 66 16.66 9.04 -1.44
C ARG A 66 17.83 9.15 -0.46
N ARG A 67 17.77 10.09 0.49
CA ARG A 67 18.83 10.23 1.51
C ARG A 67 19.00 8.92 2.29
N LEU A 68 17.91 8.27 2.64
CA LEU A 68 17.94 6.98 3.37
C LEU A 68 18.48 5.84 2.49
N GLU A 69 18.20 5.86 1.19
CA GLU A 69 18.78 4.90 0.23
C GLU A 69 20.30 5.10 0.11
N ASP A 70 20.77 6.35 0.02
CA ASP A 70 22.20 6.68 -0.09
C ASP A 70 22.99 6.33 1.20
N THR A 71 22.34 6.37 2.35
CA THR A 71 22.93 6.01 3.65
C THR A 71 22.69 4.55 4.06
N ALA A 72 21.89 3.82 3.31
CA ALA A 72 21.52 2.45 3.62
C ALA A 72 22.68 1.49 3.36
N THR A 73 23.00 0.67 4.35
CA THR A 73 23.77 -0.56 4.12
C THR A 73 23.09 -1.39 3.02
N PRO A 74 23.85 -2.09 2.17
CA PRO A 74 23.27 -2.95 1.14
C PRO A 74 22.18 -3.84 1.76
N ALA A 75 21.00 -3.87 1.13
CA ALA A 75 19.90 -4.71 1.59
C ALA A 75 20.38 -6.14 1.81
N SER A 76 20.06 -6.72 2.94
CA SER A 76 20.38 -8.12 3.21
C SER A 76 19.72 -9.01 2.15
N HIS A 77 20.26 -10.20 1.92
CA HIS A 77 19.65 -11.15 0.99
C HIS A 77 18.17 -11.41 1.31
N SER A 78 17.81 -11.45 2.58
CA SER A 78 16.43 -11.60 3.05
C SER A 78 15.55 -10.40 2.70
N GLU A 79 16.05 -9.18 2.84
CA GLU A 79 15.35 -7.97 2.44
C GLU A 79 15.13 -7.92 0.94
N LYS A 80 16.13 -8.30 0.15
CA LYS A 80 15.98 -8.39 -1.30
C LYS A 80 14.85 -9.34 -1.69
N ILE A 81 14.82 -10.55 -1.13
CA ILE A 81 13.73 -11.53 -1.39
C ILE A 81 12.38 -10.91 -1.01
N PHE A 82 12.29 -10.18 0.09
CA PHE A 82 11.05 -9.55 0.51
C PHE A 82 10.59 -8.47 -0.48
N TYR A 83 11.48 -7.62 -0.98
CA TYR A 83 11.12 -6.61 -1.98
C TYR A 83 10.73 -7.22 -3.32
N ASP A 84 11.46 -8.24 -3.77
CA ASP A 84 11.12 -8.96 -4.99
C ASP A 84 9.74 -9.65 -4.85
N PHE A 85 9.41 -10.19 -3.68
CA PHE A 85 8.07 -10.70 -3.38
C PHE A 85 6.99 -9.62 -3.48
N LEU A 86 7.22 -8.41 -2.96
CA LEU A 86 6.26 -7.31 -3.04
C LEU A 86 6.04 -6.82 -4.47
N ASP A 87 7.09 -6.76 -5.29
CA ASP A 87 7.00 -6.42 -6.71
C ASP A 87 6.16 -7.46 -7.48
N LEU A 88 6.36 -8.75 -7.19
CA LEU A 88 5.55 -9.83 -7.74
C LEU A 88 4.11 -9.78 -7.24
N LEU A 89 3.90 -9.48 -5.96
CA LEU A 89 2.57 -9.35 -5.38
C LEU A 89 1.79 -8.22 -6.06
N HIS A 90 2.39 -7.05 -6.21
CA HIS A 90 1.79 -5.92 -6.92
C HIS A 90 1.38 -6.29 -8.36
N THR A 91 2.19 -7.08 -9.04
CA THR A 91 1.94 -7.46 -10.44
C THR A 91 0.87 -8.55 -10.57
N HIS A 92 0.81 -9.49 -9.63
CA HIS A 92 0.05 -10.73 -9.80
C HIS A 92 -1.12 -10.92 -8.84
N TYR A 93 -1.37 -10.05 -7.86
CA TYR A 93 -2.38 -10.23 -6.81
C TYR A 93 -3.79 -10.54 -7.32
N ARG A 94 -4.16 -10.02 -8.48
CA ARG A 94 -5.49 -10.27 -9.08
C ARG A 94 -5.70 -11.72 -9.51
N LYS A 95 -4.63 -12.39 -9.96
CA LYS A 95 -4.69 -13.75 -10.50
C LYS A 95 -4.10 -14.80 -9.57
N GLN A 96 -3.16 -14.41 -8.72
CA GLN A 96 -2.37 -15.34 -7.93
C GLN A 96 -2.51 -15.03 -6.43
N ARG A 97 -2.99 -16.04 -5.66
CA ARG A 97 -3.21 -15.93 -4.21
C ARG A 97 -2.42 -16.95 -3.40
N ARG A 98 -1.76 -17.89 -4.09
CA ARG A 98 -1.02 -18.96 -3.43
C ARG A 98 0.43 -18.57 -3.22
N VAL A 99 0.92 -18.73 -2.01
CA VAL A 99 2.33 -18.48 -1.67
C VAL A 99 3.27 -19.29 -2.56
N SER A 100 2.84 -20.49 -3.01
CA SER A 100 3.63 -21.35 -3.89
C SER A 100 3.95 -20.71 -5.24
N PHE A 101 3.06 -19.91 -5.80
CA PHE A 101 3.32 -19.15 -7.03
C PHE A 101 4.49 -18.18 -6.83
N TYR A 102 4.41 -17.32 -5.84
CA TYR A 102 5.45 -16.33 -5.55
C TYR A 102 6.79 -16.98 -5.18
N ALA A 103 6.74 -18.09 -4.46
CA ALA A 103 7.93 -18.84 -4.14
C ALA A 103 8.59 -19.43 -5.41
N GLY A 104 7.79 -19.95 -6.33
CA GLY A 104 8.28 -20.46 -7.62
C GLY A 104 8.96 -19.38 -8.47
N GLU A 105 8.33 -18.20 -8.59
CA GLU A 105 8.92 -17.06 -9.32
C GLU A 105 10.27 -16.60 -8.73
N LEU A 106 10.43 -16.74 -7.41
CA LEU A 106 11.68 -16.42 -6.71
C LEU A 106 12.66 -17.60 -6.60
N SER A 107 12.35 -18.74 -7.23
CA SER A 107 13.14 -19.97 -7.13
C SER A 107 13.35 -20.46 -5.69
N LEU A 108 12.34 -20.27 -4.84
CA LEU A 108 12.32 -20.65 -3.42
C LEU A 108 11.24 -21.67 -3.14
N THR A 109 11.37 -22.38 -2.00
CA THR A 109 10.26 -23.17 -1.46
C THR A 109 9.25 -22.24 -0.74
N PRO A 110 7.94 -22.57 -0.72
CA PRO A 110 6.93 -21.79 0.00
C PRO A 110 7.25 -21.61 1.49
N ARG A 111 7.87 -22.61 2.11
CA ARG A 111 8.31 -22.57 3.50
C ARG A 111 9.44 -21.56 3.70
N HIS A 112 10.44 -21.60 2.83
CA HIS A 112 11.58 -20.66 2.89
C HIS A 112 11.13 -19.22 2.67
N LEU A 113 10.33 -18.98 1.62
CA LEU A 113 9.75 -17.64 1.37
C LEU A 113 8.98 -17.13 2.59
N THR A 114 8.08 -17.95 3.18
CA THR A 114 7.32 -17.53 4.37
C THR A 114 8.22 -17.22 5.56
N THR A 115 9.29 -17.99 5.75
CA THR A 115 10.26 -17.74 6.83
C THR A 115 10.99 -16.43 6.64
N VAL A 116 11.50 -16.17 5.42
CA VAL A 116 12.21 -14.92 5.09
C VAL A 116 11.29 -13.71 5.26
N ILE A 117 10.07 -13.78 4.69
CA ILE A 117 9.11 -12.66 4.80
C ILE A 117 8.75 -12.39 6.27
N ARG A 118 8.55 -13.44 7.08
CA ARG A 118 8.26 -13.27 8.51
C ARG A 118 9.44 -12.67 9.26
N LEU A 119 10.67 -13.05 8.91
CA LEU A 119 11.88 -12.50 9.53
C LEU A 119 11.99 -10.99 9.27
N VAL A 120 11.74 -10.55 8.04
CA VAL A 120 11.89 -9.15 7.64
C VAL A 120 10.71 -8.29 8.08
N SER A 121 9.47 -8.81 7.97
CA SER A 121 8.24 -8.00 8.12
C SER A 121 7.41 -8.32 9.37
N GLY A 122 7.77 -9.35 10.12
CA GLY A 122 6.97 -9.84 11.25
C GLY A 122 5.68 -10.58 10.86
N ARG A 123 5.33 -10.64 9.55
CA ARG A 123 4.09 -11.23 9.03
C ARG A 123 4.37 -12.35 8.04
N SER A 124 3.44 -13.32 7.90
CA SER A 124 3.58 -14.38 6.91
C SER A 124 3.30 -13.87 5.50
N ALA A 125 3.88 -14.55 4.47
CA ALA A 125 3.61 -14.26 3.07
C ALA A 125 2.10 -14.33 2.73
N ALA A 126 1.39 -15.31 3.28
CA ALA A 126 -0.05 -15.44 3.09
C ALA A 126 -0.80 -14.22 3.63
N ARG A 127 -0.40 -13.72 4.79
CA ARG A 127 -1.01 -12.52 5.41
C ARG A 127 -0.78 -11.27 4.56
N TRP A 128 0.40 -11.10 3.98
CA TRP A 128 0.70 -10.02 3.04
C TRP A 128 -0.19 -10.07 1.81
N ILE A 129 -0.37 -11.25 1.20
CA ILE A 129 -1.25 -11.44 0.04
C ILE A 129 -2.69 -11.06 0.40
N GLU A 130 -3.18 -11.52 1.56
CA GLU A 130 -4.54 -11.23 2.02
C GLU A 130 -4.77 -9.73 2.24
N GLU A 131 -3.88 -9.08 2.98
CA GLU A 131 -3.97 -7.65 3.30
C GLU A 131 -3.88 -6.79 2.04
N TYR A 132 -3.02 -7.16 1.09
CA TYR A 132 -2.87 -6.44 -0.17
C TYR A 132 -4.16 -6.46 -0.99
N ILE A 133 -4.77 -7.65 -1.16
CA ILE A 133 -6.04 -7.79 -1.88
C ILE A 133 -7.17 -6.99 -1.21
N VAL A 134 -7.22 -7.00 0.11
CA VAL A 134 -8.25 -6.26 0.86
C VAL A 134 -8.01 -4.75 0.76
N LEU A 135 -6.77 -4.28 0.78
CA LEU A 135 -6.44 -2.88 0.57
C LEU A 135 -6.90 -2.39 -0.81
N GLU A 136 -6.62 -3.15 -1.86
CA GLU A 136 -7.10 -2.84 -3.22
C GLU A 136 -8.64 -2.84 -3.30
N ALA A 137 -9.28 -3.81 -2.63
CA ALA A 137 -10.74 -3.84 -2.53
C ALA A 137 -11.29 -2.58 -1.84
N GLN A 138 -10.67 -2.14 -0.76
CA GLN A 138 -11.05 -0.94 -0.02
C GLN A 138 -10.92 0.32 -0.90
N ILE A 139 -9.86 0.43 -1.68
CA ILE A 139 -9.64 1.53 -2.62
C ILE A 139 -10.75 1.55 -3.67
N LEU A 140 -11.08 0.41 -4.29
CA LEU A 140 -12.14 0.30 -5.27
C LEU A 140 -13.53 0.57 -4.68
N LEU A 141 -13.80 0.06 -3.49
CA LEU A 141 -15.07 0.28 -2.79
C LEU A 141 -15.31 1.76 -2.46
N ARG A 142 -14.26 2.50 -2.14
CA ARG A 142 -14.32 3.92 -1.77
C ARG A 142 -14.34 4.85 -2.97
N ASN A 143 -13.52 4.56 -3.98
CA ASN A 143 -13.17 5.54 -5.03
C ASN A 143 -13.79 5.19 -6.40
N SER A 144 -14.59 4.12 -6.51
CA SER A 144 -15.21 3.77 -7.78
C SER A 144 -16.71 3.55 -7.64
N PRO A 145 -17.51 3.84 -8.70
CA PRO A 145 -18.93 3.55 -8.77
C PRO A 145 -19.22 2.06 -9.05
N MET A 146 -18.21 1.21 -9.20
CA MET A 146 -18.35 -0.19 -9.57
C MET A 146 -19.25 -0.94 -8.58
N ALA A 147 -20.13 -1.81 -9.09
CA ALA A 147 -20.89 -2.72 -8.25
C ALA A 147 -19.93 -3.69 -7.50
N ILE A 148 -20.33 -4.17 -6.33
CA ILE A 148 -19.51 -5.12 -5.54
C ILE A 148 -19.16 -6.38 -6.34
N LYS A 149 -20.07 -6.80 -7.21
CA LYS A 149 -19.85 -7.92 -8.12
C LYS A 149 -18.73 -7.62 -9.13
N GLU A 150 -18.68 -6.42 -9.67
CA GLU A 150 -17.65 -5.99 -10.62
C GLU A 150 -16.28 -5.90 -9.94
N ILE A 151 -16.24 -5.35 -8.72
CA ILE A 151 -15.02 -5.34 -7.90
C ILE A 151 -14.54 -6.77 -7.60
N ALA A 152 -15.45 -7.69 -7.30
CA ALA A 152 -15.08 -9.09 -7.10
C ALA A 152 -14.39 -9.68 -8.34
N TYR A 153 -14.95 -9.45 -9.53
CA TYR A 153 -14.35 -9.93 -10.79
C TYR A 153 -13.01 -9.23 -11.10
N GLU A 154 -12.93 -7.92 -10.91
CA GLU A 154 -11.69 -7.15 -11.09
C GLU A 154 -10.55 -7.68 -10.21
N LEU A 155 -10.88 -8.07 -8.99
CA LEU A 155 -9.93 -8.69 -8.06
C LEU A 155 -9.74 -10.20 -8.29
N GLY A 156 -10.29 -10.76 -9.38
CA GLY A 156 -10.11 -12.16 -9.77
C GLY A 156 -10.89 -13.16 -8.90
N PHE A 157 -12.01 -12.77 -8.33
CA PHE A 157 -12.96 -13.70 -7.71
C PHE A 157 -14.02 -14.14 -8.72
N ASN A 158 -14.27 -15.44 -8.81
CA ASN A 158 -15.29 -15.98 -9.72
C ASN A 158 -16.72 -15.65 -9.28
N GLU A 159 -16.92 -15.37 -7.99
CA GLU A 159 -18.23 -15.10 -7.39
C GLU A 159 -18.13 -13.99 -6.33
N GLN A 160 -19.15 -13.12 -6.32
CA GLN A 160 -19.28 -12.06 -5.32
C GLN A 160 -19.35 -12.60 -3.88
N SER A 161 -20.00 -13.76 -3.70
CA SER A 161 -20.15 -14.40 -2.39
C SER A 161 -18.79 -14.78 -1.77
N LEU A 162 -17.88 -15.31 -2.61
CA LEU A 162 -16.52 -15.66 -2.19
C LEU A 162 -15.71 -14.41 -1.83
N PHE A 163 -15.80 -13.37 -2.65
CA PHE A 163 -15.19 -12.07 -2.37
C PHE A 163 -15.70 -11.50 -1.05
N SER A 164 -17.03 -11.46 -0.85
CA SER A 164 -17.63 -10.88 0.36
C SER A 164 -17.20 -11.61 1.63
N LYS A 165 -17.14 -12.94 1.60
CA LYS A 165 -16.62 -13.76 2.71
C LYS A 165 -15.13 -13.47 2.98
N TYR A 166 -14.33 -13.42 1.91
CA TYR A 166 -12.90 -13.14 1.99
C TYR A 166 -12.64 -11.76 2.59
N PHE A 167 -13.28 -10.74 2.03
CA PHE A 167 -13.16 -9.37 2.48
C PHE A 167 -13.57 -9.23 3.95
N SER A 168 -14.76 -9.75 4.32
CA SER A 168 -15.27 -9.65 5.71
C SER A 168 -14.37 -10.36 6.72
N ARG A 169 -13.79 -11.50 6.36
CA ARG A 169 -12.86 -12.23 7.22
C ARG A 169 -11.59 -11.43 7.53
N VAL A 170 -11.10 -10.66 6.58
CA VAL A 170 -9.82 -9.95 6.72
C VAL A 170 -10.03 -8.52 7.24
N SER A 171 -11.06 -7.81 6.75
CA SER A 171 -11.35 -6.41 7.12
C SER A 171 -12.24 -6.24 8.35
N GLY A 172 -12.94 -7.30 8.77
CA GLY A 172 -13.89 -7.27 9.89
C GLY A 172 -15.28 -6.71 9.56
N SER A 173 -15.53 -6.25 8.33
CA SER A 173 -16.82 -5.70 7.89
C SER A 173 -17.19 -6.17 6.49
N SER A 174 -18.51 -6.15 6.14
CA SER A 174 -18.90 -6.52 4.78
C SER A 174 -18.50 -5.42 3.77
N PRO A 175 -18.31 -5.77 2.49
CA PRO A 175 -18.01 -4.78 1.44
C PRO A 175 -19.05 -3.66 1.35
N GLU A 176 -20.34 -4.00 1.51
CA GLU A 176 -21.43 -3.01 1.53
C GLU A 176 -21.36 -2.07 2.72
N SER A 177 -21.13 -2.63 3.93
CA SER A 177 -20.98 -1.84 5.14
C SER A 177 -19.77 -0.91 5.03
N TYR A 178 -18.66 -1.41 4.52
CA TYR A 178 -17.44 -0.62 4.31
C TYR A 178 -17.68 0.54 3.34
N ARG A 179 -18.36 0.30 2.20
CA ARG A 179 -18.71 1.35 1.23
C ARG A 179 -19.57 2.43 1.86
N ARG A 180 -20.62 2.06 2.59
CA ARG A 180 -21.53 3.02 3.26
C ARG A 180 -20.80 3.88 4.27
N SER A 181 -19.91 3.31 5.08
CA SER A 181 -19.15 4.07 6.07
C SER A 181 -18.09 4.99 5.47
N SER A 182 -17.72 4.77 4.21
CA SER A 182 -16.71 5.59 3.52
C SER A 182 -17.33 6.74 2.70
N THR A 183 -18.67 6.75 2.55
CA THR A 183 -19.42 7.77 1.74
C THR A 183 -20.13 8.76 2.67
N ALA A 184 -20.11 8.55 3.98
CA ALA A 184 -20.62 9.43 5.00
C ALA A 184 -19.52 10.35 5.55
#